data_b9efa188a11fc809412dd56f575d03cf
#
_entry.id   b9efa188a11fc809412dd56f575d03cf
#
_cell.length_a   1.000
_cell.length_b   1.000
_cell.length_c   1.000
_cell.angle_alpha   90.00
_cell.angle_beta   90.00
_cell.angle_gamma   90.00
#
_symmetry.space_group_name_H-M   'P 1'
#
loop_
_entity.id
_entity.type
_entity.pdbx_description
1 polymer ?
#
loop_
_entity_poly.entity_id
_entity_poly.type
_entity_poly.pdbx_seq_one_letter_code
_entity_poly.pdbx_strand_id
1 'polypeptide(L)'
;LPKQKDNKSRSANNTAANLGFEAKLWQAADALRNNMDAAEYKHVVLGLIFLKYISDAFEAKHAELESQKAQGADPEDPDEYRAASIFWVPKEARWQHLKASAPQPTIGTIVDDAMTAIERDNPSLKAVLPKDFARPGLDKQRLGQLINLVSDIALGAPADRAKDTLGRVYEYFLSQFASAEGKKGGQFYTPSSVVRVLVEMLSPYKGRVYDPCCGSGGMFVSSEKFIEAHGGKLGDISIYGQESNYTTWRLAKMNLAIRGIDAQIGHGDTFHNDRNPDLKADYVLANPPFNDSDWRGELLKDDKRWVYGKPPTANANFAWVQHFIHHLAPTGLAGFVLANGSMSSNQSGEGEIRKAIIEADLVDCMVALPGQLFYSTQIPVCLWFFARTKKNDRFRERRGETLFIDARKMGSMVDRTHRELTDEDIAKIAGTYHSWRGDKEASEYADVPGFCKAAKLDD
;
A
#
# COMPACT_ATOMS: atom_id res chain seq x y z
N LEU A 1 28.92 -18.09 -30.94
CA LEU A 1 27.93 -17.17 -30.33
C LEU A 1 26.53 -17.53 -30.80
N PRO A 2 25.64 -18.08 -29.98
CA PRO A 2 24.22 -18.25 -30.30
C PRO A 2 23.42 -17.05 -29.79
N LYS A 3 22.45 -16.66 -30.60
CA LYS A 3 21.57 -15.50 -30.48
C LYS A 3 20.66 -15.59 -29.25
N GLN A 4 20.77 -14.62 -28.35
CA GLN A 4 19.79 -14.30 -27.33
C GLN A 4 18.62 -13.52 -27.98
N LYS A 5 17.62 -14.24 -28.49
CA LYS A 5 16.30 -13.70 -28.87
C LYS A 5 15.30 -14.76 -28.46
N ASP A 6 14.48 -14.48 -27.44
CA ASP A 6 13.11 -15.02 -27.26
C ASP A 6 12.55 -14.91 -25.83
N ASN A 7 13.15 -14.11 -24.92
CA ASN A 7 12.57 -14.00 -23.57
C ASN A 7 11.66 -12.74 -23.36
N LYS A 8 11.75 -11.73 -24.21
CA LYS A 8 10.89 -10.53 -24.08
C LYS A 8 9.45 -10.72 -24.59
N SER A 9 9.22 -11.59 -25.57
CA SER A 9 7.88 -11.82 -26.12
C SER A 9 7.00 -12.71 -25.24
N ARG A 10 7.60 -13.60 -24.44
CA ARG A 10 6.86 -14.49 -23.52
C ARG A 10 6.37 -13.74 -22.26
N SER A 11 7.09 -12.74 -21.76
CA SER A 11 6.68 -11.96 -20.60
C SER A 11 5.53 -11.01 -20.94
N ALA A 12 5.56 -10.34 -22.09
CA ALA A 12 4.51 -9.41 -22.52
C ALA A 12 3.17 -10.11 -22.82
N ASN A 13 3.21 -11.32 -23.45
CA ASN A 13 1.99 -12.09 -23.71
C ASN A 13 1.36 -12.69 -22.43
N ASN A 14 2.16 -13.04 -21.42
CA ASN A 14 1.62 -13.47 -20.11
C ASN A 14 0.96 -12.32 -19.35
N THR A 15 1.48 -11.10 -19.45
CA THR A 15 0.91 -9.93 -18.74
C THR A 15 -0.45 -9.53 -19.33
N ALA A 16 -0.59 -9.46 -20.65
CA ALA A 16 -1.85 -9.11 -21.32
C ALA A 16 -2.95 -10.20 -21.14
N ALA A 17 -2.60 -11.49 -21.17
CA ALA A 17 -3.54 -12.57 -20.93
C ALA A 17 -4.01 -12.61 -19.45
N ASN A 18 -3.14 -12.28 -18.51
CA ASN A 18 -3.46 -12.23 -17.09
C ASN A 18 -4.35 -11.02 -16.73
N LEU A 19 -4.09 -9.81 -17.25
CA LEU A 19 -4.97 -8.65 -17.09
C LEU A 19 -6.41 -8.91 -17.58
N GLY A 20 -6.57 -9.77 -18.61
CA GLY A 20 -7.90 -10.19 -19.08
C GLY A 20 -8.65 -11.08 -18.10
N PHE A 21 -7.95 -11.85 -17.26
CA PHE A 21 -8.55 -12.74 -16.27
C PHE A 21 -9.08 -11.94 -15.06
N GLU A 22 -8.26 -11.09 -14.45
CA GLU A 22 -8.67 -10.26 -13.30
C GLU A 22 -9.84 -9.34 -13.65
N ALA A 23 -9.84 -8.76 -14.87
CA ALA A 23 -10.93 -7.92 -15.35
C ALA A 23 -12.24 -8.69 -15.54
N LYS A 24 -12.19 -9.92 -16.09
CA LYS A 24 -13.38 -10.78 -16.21
C LYS A 24 -13.93 -11.20 -14.86
N LEU A 25 -13.03 -11.54 -13.93
CA LEU A 25 -13.40 -11.90 -12.56
C LEU A 25 -14.07 -10.73 -11.85
N TRP A 26 -13.54 -9.52 -12.01
CA TRP A 26 -14.13 -8.31 -11.48
C TRP A 26 -15.53 -8.06 -12.06
N GLN A 27 -15.69 -8.14 -13.38
CA GLN A 27 -17.00 -7.96 -14.02
C GLN A 27 -18.03 -8.95 -13.48
N ALA A 28 -17.66 -10.22 -13.30
CA ALA A 28 -18.54 -11.24 -12.75
C ALA A 28 -18.89 -10.96 -11.28
N ALA A 29 -17.91 -10.56 -10.47
CA ALA A 29 -18.13 -10.17 -9.08
C ALA A 29 -19.00 -8.91 -8.97
N ASP A 30 -18.73 -7.87 -9.77
CA ASP A 30 -19.51 -6.63 -9.74
C ASP A 30 -20.96 -6.86 -10.18
N ALA A 31 -21.22 -7.78 -11.12
CA ALA A 31 -22.57 -8.18 -11.50
C ALA A 31 -23.36 -8.82 -10.32
N LEU A 32 -22.67 -9.45 -9.38
CA LEU A 32 -23.28 -10.02 -8.17
C LEU A 32 -23.55 -8.97 -7.07
N ARG A 33 -22.96 -7.79 -7.18
CA ARG A 33 -23.11 -6.70 -6.21
C ARG A 33 -24.57 -6.20 -6.09
N ASN A 34 -25.31 -6.19 -7.21
CA ASN A 34 -26.67 -5.64 -7.27
C ASN A 34 -26.71 -4.18 -6.79
N ASN A 35 -27.66 -3.85 -5.89
CA ASN A 35 -27.86 -2.52 -5.32
C ASN A 35 -27.01 -2.26 -4.06
N MET A 36 -26.08 -3.17 -3.70
CA MET A 36 -25.21 -2.99 -2.54
C MET A 36 -24.21 -1.85 -2.80
N ASP A 37 -23.95 -1.04 -1.80
CA ASP A 37 -22.92 0.00 -1.86
C ASP A 37 -21.53 -0.62 -2.10
N ALA A 38 -20.68 0.04 -2.89
CA ALA A 38 -19.38 -0.48 -3.24
C ALA A 38 -18.47 -0.66 -2.02
N ALA A 39 -18.55 0.25 -1.03
CA ALA A 39 -17.75 0.17 0.18
C ALA A 39 -18.15 -1.02 1.06
N GLU A 40 -19.45 -1.35 1.14
CA GLU A 40 -19.92 -2.54 1.85
C GLU A 40 -19.55 -3.84 1.13
N TYR A 41 -19.76 -3.87 -0.20
CA TYR A 41 -19.49 -5.05 -1.02
C TYR A 41 -18.01 -5.40 -1.07
N LYS A 42 -17.14 -4.40 -1.03
CA LYS A 42 -15.69 -4.55 -0.94
C LYS A 42 -15.26 -5.54 0.15
N HIS A 43 -15.81 -5.40 1.35
CA HIS A 43 -15.47 -6.27 2.49
C HIS A 43 -15.93 -7.71 2.31
N VAL A 44 -17.07 -7.91 1.63
CA VAL A 44 -17.57 -9.25 1.30
C VAL A 44 -16.61 -9.95 0.33
N VAL A 45 -16.29 -9.29 -0.77
CA VAL A 45 -15.47 -9.90 -1.83
C VAL A 45 -14.03 -10.12 -1.35
N LEU A 46 -13.39 -9.09 -0.78
CA LEU A 46 -12.01 -9.19 -0.33
C LEU A 46 -11.85 -10.14 0.85
N GLY A 47 -12.87 -10.24 1.74
CA GLY A 47 -12.90 -11.23 2.80
C GLY A 47 -12.93 -12.66 2.26
N LEU A 48 -13.74 -12.95 1.25
CA LEU A 48 -13.80 -14.28 0.62
C LEU A 48 -12.50 -14.62 -0.13
N ILE A 49 -11.92 -13.66 -0.87
CA ILE A 49 -10.63 -13.88 -1.55
C ILE A 49 -9.54 -14.17 -0.52
N PHE A 50 -9.51 -13.44 0.60
CA PHE A 50 -8.58 -13.69 1.69
C PHE A 50 -8.76 -15.10 2.29
N LEU A 51 -10.00 -15.49 2.58
CA LEU A 51 -10.32 -16.80 3.13
C LEU A 51 -9.91 -17.94 2.18
N LYS A 52 -10.16 -17.76 0.89
CA LYS A 52 -9.69 -18.70 -0.15
C LYS A 52 -8.17 -18.81 -0.14
N TYR A 53 -7.46 -17.68 -0.09
CA TYR A 53 -6.00 -17.65 -0.07
C TYR A 53 -5.42 -18.43 1.11
N ILE A 54 -5.87 -18.16 2.35
CA ILE A 54 -5.34 -18.84 3.53
C ILE A 54 -5.70 -20.33 3.54
N SER A 55 -6.90 -20.69 3.03
CA SER A 55 -7.31 -22.09 2.93
C SER A 55 -6.47 -22.85 1.90
N ASP A 56 -6.18 -22.26 0.72
CA ASP A 56 -5.33 -22.89 -0.29
C ASP A 56 -3.89 -23.08 0.19
N ALA A 57 -3.34 -22.06 0.91
CA ALA A 57 -2.01 -22.17 1.50
C ALA A 57 -1.96 -23.28 2.57
N PHE A 58 -3.00 -23.36 3.39
CA PHE A 58 -3.16 -24.43 4.38
C PHE A 58 -3.24 -25.82 3.71
N GLU A 59 -4.11 -25.99 2.71
CA GLU A 59 -4.30 -27.29 2.04
C GLU A 59 -3.01 -27.76 1.33
N ALA A 60 -2.24 -26.85 0.74
CA ALA A 60 -0.96 -27.18 0.14
C ALA A 60 0.03 -27.71 1.19
N LYS A 61 0.15 -27.05 2.37
CA LYS A 61 0.99 -27.50 3.46
C LYS A 61 0.48 -28.79 4.09
N HIS A 62 -0.84 -28.92 4.24
CA HIS A 62 -1.46 -30.15 4.76
C HIS A 62 -1.11 -31.37 3.86
N ALA A 63 -1.20 -31.24 2.54
CA ALA A 63 -0.84 -32.29 1.60
C ALA A 63 0.67 -32.66 1.68
N GLU A 64 1.55 -31.65 1.87
CA GLU A 64 2.96 -31.87 2.11
C GLU A 64 3.19 -32.71 3.38
N LEU A 65 2.61 -32.30 4.52
CA LEU A 65 2.73 -32.98 5.81
C LEU A 65 2.14 -34.41 5.75
N GLU A 66 1.00 -34.59 5.05
CA GLU A 66 0.44 -35.93 4.80
C GLU A 66 1.46 -36.86 4.10
N SER A 67 2.22 -36.34 3.14
CA SER A 67 3.26 -37.11 2.45
C SER A 67 4.45 -37.46 3.36
N GLN A 68 4.64 -36.72 4.44
CA GLN A 68 5.75 -36.86 5.40
C GLN A 68 5.35 -37.56 6.70
N LYS A 69 4.11 -38.05 6.85
CA LYS A 69 3.64 -38.76 8.05
C LYS A 69 4.54 -39.92 8.48
N ALA A 70 5.07 -40.66 7.51
CA ALA A 70 6.01 -41.75 7.80
C ALA A 70 7.35 -41.28 8.41
N GLN A 71 7.63 -39.98 8.30
CA GLN A 71 8.82 -39.32 8.85
C GLN A 71 8.53 -38.59 10.18
N GLY A 72 7.29 -38.69 10.68
CA GLY A 72 6.87 -38.12 11.98
C GLY A 72 6.15 -36.77 11.91
N ALA A 73 5.81 -36.27 10.70
CA ALA A 73 5.03 -35.05 10.55
C ALA A 73 3.56 -35.27 10.98
N ASP A 74 2.96 -34.27 11.61
CA ASP A 74 1.54 -34.28 12.00
C ASP A 74 0.76 -33.19 11.25
N PRO A 75 -0.05 -33.54 10.24
CA PRO A 75 -0.86 -32.58 9.48
C PRO A 75 -1.95 -31.86 10.30
N GLU A 76 -2.28 -32.33 11.49
CA GLU A 76 -3.28 -31.71 12.34
C GLU A 76 -2.63 -30.92 13.52
N ASP A 77 -1.28 -30.78 13.55
CA ASP A 77 -0.58 -29.95 14.51
C ASP A 77 -0.47 -28.50 13.99
N PRO A 78 -1.12 -27.50 14.65
CA PRO A 78 -1.02 -26.08 14.26
C PRO A 78 0.39 -25.51 14.26
N ASP A 79 1.32 -26.06 15.02
CA ASP A 79 2.68 -25.54 15.10
C ASP A 79 3.50 -25.82 13.84
N GLU A 80 3.20 -26.89 13.11
CA GLU A 80 3.78 -27.18 11.79
C GLU A 80 3.47 -26.06 10.77
N TYR A 81 2.28 -25.47 10.85
CA TYR A 81 1.86 -24.38 9.97
C TYR A 81 2.45 -23.04 10.41
N ARG A 82 2.48 -22.76 11.72
CA ARG A 82 3.09 -21.55 12.28
C ARG A 82 4.58 -21.47 11.96
N ALA A 83 5.31 -22.58 12.05
CA ALA A 83 6.73 -22.67 11.67
C ALA A 83 6.97 -22.32 10.20
N ALA A 84 6.00 -22.59 9.34
CA ALA A 84 6.02 -22.24 7.90
C ALA A 84 5.39 -20.87 7.58
N SER A 85 5.03 -20.07 8.61
CA SER A 85 4.30 -18.80 8.44
C SER A 85 2.98 -18.96 7.67
N ILE A 86 2.28 -20.09 7.85
CA ILE A 86 0.98 -20.40 7.28
C ILE A 86 -0.07 -20.34 8.38
N PHE A 87 -1.22 -19.73 8.08
CA PHE A 87 -2.33 -19.67 9.02
C PHE A 87 -2.97 -21.04 9.18
N TRP A 88 -3.25 -21.42 10.43
CA TRP A 88 -4.05 -22.59 10.73
C TRP A 88 -5.50 -22.40 10.29
N VAL A 89 -6.07 -23.37 9.56
CA VAL A 89 -7.46 -23.35 9.13
C VAL A 89 -8.21 -24.53 9.72
N PRO A 90 -9.08 -24.29 10.73
CA PRO A 90 -9.93 -25.32 11.31
C PRO A 90 -10.82 -26.01 10.27
N LYS A 91 -11.22 -27.25 10.52
CA LYS A 91 -11.99 -28.06 9.54
C LYS A 91 -13.27 -27.36 9.05
N GLU A 92 -14.00 -26.71 9.97
CA GLU A 92 -15.21 -25.94 9.70
C GLU A 92 -14.97 -24.66 8.84
N ALA A 93 -13.72 -24.20 8.74
CA ALA A 93 -13.37 -23.00 7.99
C ALA A 93 -12.62 -23.30 6.68
N ARG A 94 -12.33 -24.56 6.36
CA ARG A 94 -11.67 -24.95 5.11
C ARG A 94 -12.53 -24.62 3.90
N TRP A 95 -11.91 -24.14 2.85
CA TRP A 95 -12.66 -23.64 1.66
C TRP A 95 -13.59 -24.68 1.04
N GLN A 96 -13.22 -25.95 1.05
CA GLN A 96 -14.07 -27.03 0.53
C GLN A 96 -15.38 -27.16 1.31
N HIS A 97 -15.37 -26.97 2.63
CA HIS A 97 -16.58 -26.96 3.44
C HIS A 97 -17.49 -25.78 3.08
N LEU A 98 -16.93 -24.58 2.90
CA LEU A 98 -17.68 -23.39 2.48
C LEU A 98 -18.28 -23.55 1.09
N LYS A 99 -17.50 -24.08 0.13
CA LYS A 99 -17.96 -24.35 -1.23
C LYS A 99 -19.11 -25.36 -1.25
N ALA A 100 -19.01 -26.43 -0.49
CA ALA A 100 -20.08 -27.42 -0.36
C ALA A 100 -21.37 -26.83 0.28
N SER A 101 -21.21 -25.84 1.17
CA SER A 101 -22.29 -25.16 1.86
C SER A 101 -22.87 -23.95 1.08
N ALA A 102 -22.26 -23.57 -0.05
CA ALA A 102 -22.64 -22.38 -0.81
C ALA A 102 -24.13 -22.31 -1.21
N PRO A 103 -24.84 -23.41 -1.54
CA PRO A 103 -26.27 -23.38 -1.85
C PRO A 103 -27.20 -23.20 -0.64
N GLN A 104 -26.68 -23.29 0.59
CA GLN A 104 -27.50 -23.25 1.82
C GLN A 104 -27.96 -21.83 2.15
N PRO A 105 -29.20 -21.63 2.62
CA PRO A 105 -29.68 -20.33 3.09
C PRO A 105 -28.87 -19.78 4.28
N THR A 106 -28.20 -20.64 5.03
CA THR A 106 -27.34 -20.31 6.19
C THR A 106 -25.91 -19.99 5.82
N ILE A 107 -25.55 -19.92 4.55
CA ILE A 107 -24.16 -19.72 4.09
C ILE A 107 -23.51 -18.47 4.71
N GLY A 108 -24.25 -17.41 4.96
CA GLY A 108 -23.73 -16.22 5.63
C GLY A 108 -23.23 -16.50 7.04
N THR A 109 -24.00 -17.26 7.84
CA THR A 109 -23.62 -17.67 9.19
C THR A 109 -22.41 -18.60 9.15
N ILE A 110 -22.39 -19.55 8.20
CA ILE A 110 -21.26 -20.49 8.04
C ILE A 110 -19.97 -19.74 7.74
N VAL A 111 -20.01 -18.68 6.91
CA VAL A 111 -18.82 -17.85 6.63
C VAL A 111 -18.40 -17.05 7.87
N ASP A 112 -19.35 -16.45 8.61
CA ASP A 112 -19.05 -15.70 9.84
C ASP A 112 -18.43 -16.60 10.91
N ASP A 113 -18.94 -17.83 11.06
CA ASP A 113 -18.40 -18.84 11.99
C ASP A 113 -16.97 -19.27 11.56
N ALA A 114 -16.74 -19.46 10.27
CA ALA A 114 -15.43 -19.79 9.72
C ALA A 114 -14.40 -18.68 10.01
N MET A 115 -14.77 -17.40 9.76
CA MET A 115 -13.92 -16.25 10.08
C MET A 115 -13.61 -16.18 11.59
N THR A 116 -14.59 -16.48 12.43
CA THR A 116 -14.43 -16.50 13.89
C THR A 116 -13.48 -17.60 14.34
N ALA A 117 -13.61 -18.80 13.77
CA ALA A 117 -12.74 -19.93 14.09
C ALA A 117 -11.28 -19.67 13.69
N ILE A 118 -11.06 -19.06 12.50
CA ILE A 118 -9.72 -18.70 12.05
C ILE A 118 -9.09 -17.66 12.97
N GLU A 119 -9.83 -16.60 13.37
CA GLU A 119 -9.31 -15.59 14.29
C GLU A 119 -9.00 -16.17 15.69
N ARG A 120 -9.81 -17.11 16.18
CA ARG A 120 -9.56 -17.78 17.46
C ARG A 120 -8.21 -18.49 17.48
N ASP A 121 -7.86 -19.16 16.38
CA ASP A 121 -6.70 -20.02 16.30
C ASP A 121 -5.45 -19.31 15.74
N ASN A 122 -5.61 -18.07 15.23
CA ASN A 122 -4.52 -17.23 14.71
C ASN A 122 -4.53 -15.83 15.37
N PRO A 123 -3.81 -15.62 16.47
CA PRO A 123 -3.84 -14.36 17.24
C PRO A 123 -3.48 -13.10 16.42
N SER A 124 -2.64 -13.23 15.39
CA SER A 124 -2.26 -12.12 14.50
C SER A 124 -3.42 -11.61 13.64
N LEU A 125 -4.47 -12.42 13.44
CA LEU A 125 -5.69 -12.06 12.71
C LEU A 125 -6.83 -11.59 13.61
N LYS A 126 -6.61 -11.49 14.93
CA LYS A 126 -7.65 -11.09 15.88
C LYS A 126 -8.29 -9.73 15.51
N ALA A 127 -9.61 -9.71 15.39
CA ALA A 127 -10.43 -8.56 14.98
C ALA A 127 -10.15 -8.04 13.55
N VAL A 128 -9.49 -8.82 12.70
CA VAL A 128 -9.13 -8.44 11.32
C VAL A 128 -10.20 -8.90 10.33
N LEU A 129 -10.71 -10.11 10.47
CA LEU A 129 -11.58 -10.70 9.45
C LEU A 129 -13.02 -10.12 9.47
N PRO A 130 -13.65 -9.92 8.29
CA PRO A 130 -15.04 -9.48 8.23
C PRO A 130 -15.97 -10.58 8.75
N LYS A 131 -16.99 -10.20 9.54
CA LYS A 131 -17.98 -11.11 10.15
C LYS A 131 -19.37 -10.52 10.01
N ASP A 132 -19.78 -10.26 8.79
CA ASP A 132 -21.03 -9.57 8.51
C ASP A 132 -21.75 -10.18 7.28
N PHE A 133 -21.44 -11.47 7.04
CA PHE A 133 -22.00 -12.22 5.91
C PHE A 133 -23.41 -12.72 6.19
N ALA A 134 -23.79 -12.88 7.48
CA ALA A 134 -25.14 -13.29 7.89
C ALA A 134 -26.18 -12.16 7.80
N ARG A 135 -25.73 -10.88 7.63
CA ARG A 135 -26.64 -9.72 7.64
C ARG A 135 -27.81 -9.86 6.65
N PRO A 136 -29.02 -9.37 6.99
CA PRO A 136 -30.22 -9.51 6.14
C PRO A 136 -30.08 -8.88 4.76
N GLY A 137 -29.33 -7.75 4.65
CA GLY A 137 -29.12 -7.04 3.39
C GLY A 137 -28.22 -7.74 2.37
N LEU A 138 -27.52 -8.81 2.76
CA LEU A 138 -26.70 -9.62 1.86
C LEU A 138 -27.49 -10.84 1.36
N ASP A 139 -27.78 -10.86 0.06
CA ASP A 139 -28.46 -11.97 -0.60
C ASP A 139 -27.61 -13.25 -0.53
N LYS A 140 -28.14 -14.31 0.11
CA LYS A 140 -27.43 -15.56 0.35
C LYS A 140 -27.19 -16.37 -0.91
N GLN A 141 -28.10 -16.28 -1.91
CA GLN A 141 -27.92 -16.94 -3.20
C GLN A 141 -26.75 -16.30 -3.95
N ARG A 142 -26.66 -14.97 -3.97
CA ARG A 142 -25.53 -14.24 -4.57
C ARG A 142 -24.22 -14.48 -3.83
N LEU A 143 -24.26 -14.56 -2.51
CA LEU A 143 -23.10 -14.95 -1.71
C LEU A 143 -22.57 -16.33 -2.12
N GLY A 144 -23.48 -17.31 -2.29
CA GLY A 144 -23.11 -18.65 -2.79
C GLY A 144 -22.53 -18.62 -4.20
N GLN A 145 -23.08 -17.82 -5.10
CA GLN A 145 -22.53 -17.62 -6.45
C GLN A 145 -21.13 -16.98 -6.39
N LEU A 146 -20.90 -16.02 -5.50
CA LEU A 146 -19.59 -15.39 -5.30
C LEU A 146 -18.57 -16.39 -4.75
N ILE A 147 -18.94 -17.25 -3.81
CA ILE A 147 -18.07 -18.34 -3.33
C ILE A 147 -17.68 -19.27 -4.46
N ASN A 148 -18.62 -19.64 -5.35
CA ASN A 148 -18.30 -20.46 -6.52
C ASN A 148 -17.35 -19.73 -7.47
N LEU A 149 -17.58 -18.45 -7.76
CA LEU A 149 -16.71 -17.63 -8.60
C LEU A 149 -15.28 -17.55 -8.03
N VAL A 150 -15.16 -17.31 -6.73
CA VAL A 150 -13.84 -17.26 -6.04
C VAL A 150 -13.18 -18.65 -6.03
N SER A 151 -13.96 -19.74 -5.99
CA SER A 151 -13.45 -21.10 -6.07
C SER A 151 -12.73 -21.41 -7.40
N ASP A 152 -13.08 -20.71 -8.46
CA ASP A 152 -12.49 -20.92 -9.79
C ASP A 152 -11.17 -20.15 -9.98
N ILE A 153 -10.77 -19.34 -9.00
CA ILE A 153 -9.47 -18.66 -9.02
C ILE A 153 -8.37 -19.71 -8.77
N ALA A 154 -7.35 -19.69 -9.63
CA ALA A 154 -6.14 -20.51 -9.50
C ALA A 154 -6.35 -22.05 -9.59
N LEU A 155 -7.49 -22.51 -10.08
CA LEU A 155 -7.68 -23.96 -10.35
C LEU A 155 -6.59 -24.47 -11.30
N GLY A 156 -5.82 -25.45 -10.83
CA GLY A 156 -4.77 -26.13 -11.62
C GLY A 156 -3.41 -25.42 -11.68
N ALA A 157 -3.22 -24.31 -10.95
CA ALA A 157 -1.90 -23.70 -10.81
C ALA A 157 -1.08 -24.39 -9.69
N PRO A 158 0.26 -24.53 -9.81
CA PRO A 158 1.12 -24.89 -8.70
C PRO A 158 0.94 -23.91 -7.52
N ALA A 159 1.12 -24.38 -6.26
CA ALA A 159 0.83 -23.62 -5.06
C ALA A 159 1.46 -22.21 -5.02
N ASP A 160 2.71 -22.06 -5.47
CA ASP A 160 3.39 -20.76 -5.52
C ASP A 160 2.72 -19.80 -6.52
N ARG A 161 2.30 -20.29 -7.70
CA ARG A 161 1.57 -19.50 -8.69
C ARG A 161 0.15 -19.15 -8.23
N ALA A 162 -0.47 -19.99 -7.42
CA ALA A 162 -1.79 -19.72 -6.85
C ALA A 162 -1.74 -18.55 -5.87
N LYS A 163 -0.72 -18.50 -5.00
CA LYS A 163 -0.47 -17.37 -4.08
C LYS A 163 -0.30 -16.04 -4.82
N ASP A 164 0.55 -16.02 -5.84
CA ASP A 164 0.78 -14.84 -6.67
C ASP A 164 -0.50 -14.38 -7.38
N THR A 165 -1.29 -15.32 -7.89
CA THR A 165 -2.55 -15.03 -8.59
C THR A 165 -3.57 -14.39 -7.62
N LEU A 166 -3.78 -14.97 -6.45
CA LEU A 166 -4.71 -14.44 -5.45
C LEU A 166 -4.26 -13.07 -4.92
N GLY A 167 -2.96 -12.87 -4.70
CA GLY A 167 -2.39 -11.58 -4.33
C GLY A 167 -2.65 -10.50 -5.39
N ARG A 168 -2.48 -10.82 -6.69
CA ARG A 168 -2.79 -9.91 -7.80
C ARG A 168 -4.29 -9.62 -7.93
N VAL A 169 -5.14 -10.64 -7.80
CA VAL A 169 -6.59 -10.47 -7.80
C VAL A 169 -7.01 -9.55 -6.65
N TYR A 170 -6.47 -9.76 -5.46
CA TYR A 170 -6.76 -8.91 -4.29
C TYR A 170 -6.39 -7.45 -4.55
N GLU A 171 -5.20 -7.18 -5.08
CA GLU A 171 -4.73 -5.83 -5.42
C GLU A 171 -5.58 -5.20 -6.53
N TYR A 172 -5.91 -5.96 -7.58
CA TYR A 172 -6.77 -5.50 -8.66
C TYR A 172 -8.16 -5.11 -8.14
N PHE A 173 -8.77 -5.93 -7.29
CA PHE A 173 -10.08 -5.63 -6.70
C PHE A 173 -10.03 -4.42 -5.78
N LEU A 174 -8.96 -4.24 -4.99
CA LEU A 174 -8.76 -3.01 -4.21
C LEU A 174 -8.77 -1.77 -5.10
N SER A 175 -8.07 -1.79 -6.23
CA SER A 175 -8.02 -0.65 -7.16
C SER A 175 -9.38 -0.37 -7.82
N GLN A 176 -10.11 -1.41 -8.21
CA GLN A 176 -11.45 -1.27 -8.81
C GLN A 176 -12.47 -0.73 -7.81
N PHE A 177 -12.45 -1.19 -6.55
CA PHE A 177 -13.30 -0.63 -5.51
C PHE A 177 -12.94 0.83 -5.21
N ALA A 178 -11.68 1.20 -5.17
CA ALA A 178 -11.24 2.59 -5.01
C ALA A 178 -11.78 3.48 -6.14
N SER A 179 -11.75 3.00 -7.38
CA SER A 179 -12.35 3.67 -8.54
C SER A 179 -13.88 3.82 -8.40
N ALA A 180 -14.57 2.77 -7.96
CA ALA A 180 -16.03 2.75 -7.80
C ALA A 180 -16.53 3.63 -6.65
N GLU A 181 -15.78 3.72 -5.54
CA GLU A 181 -16.09 4.58 -4.40
C GLU A 181 -15.91 6.07 -4.72
N GLY A 182 -14.98 6.42 -5.60
CA GLY A 182 -14.74 7.78 -6.08
C GLY A 182 -14.62 8.81 -4.94
N LYS A 183 -15.24 9.99 -5.14
CA LYS A 183 -15.18 11.11 -4.16
C LYS A 183 -15.93 10.85 -2.85
N LYS A 184 -16.81 9.87 -2.78
CA LYS A 184 -17.68 9.62 -1.60
C LYS A 184 -17.03 8.74 -0.54
N GLY A 185 -15.99 7.97 -0.89
CA GLY A 185 -15.39 6.98 0.00
C GLY A 185 -14.38 7.55 1.01
N GLY A 186 -13.95 8.79 0.89
CA GLY A 186 -13.00 9.43 1.84
C GLY A 186 -11.64 8.73 1.98
N GLN A 187 -11.43 7.61 1.30
CA GLN A 187 -10.24 6.81 1.38
C GLN A 187 -9.43 6.96 0.09
N PHE A 188 -8.34 7.68 0.19
CA PHE A 188 -7.45 7.91 -0.96
C PHE A 188 -6.60 6.66 -1.21
N TYR A 189 -7.02 5.84 -2.17
CA TYR A 189 -6.14 4.83 -2.73
C TYR A 189 -5.03 5.54 -3.51
N THR A 190 -3.78 5.30 -3.12
CA THR A 190 -2.63 5.85 -3.84
C THR A 190 -2.39 5.05 -5.11
N PRO A 191 -2.40 5.67 -6.30
CA PRO A 191 -2.12 4.96 -7.54
C PRO A 191 -0.77 4.26 -7.52
N SER A 192 -0.72 3.05 -8.03
CA SER A 192 0.50 2.22 -8.00
C SER A 192 1.71 2.89 -8.64
N SER A 193 1.51 3.66 -9.72
CA SER A 193 2.57 4.41 -10.38
C SER A 193 3.16 5.52 -9.49
N VAL A 194 2.33 6.20 -8.67
CA VAL A 194 2.79 7.21 -7.70
C VAL A 194 3.56 6.56 -6.55
N VAL A 195 3.02 5.44 -6.03
CA VAL A 195 3.70 4.66 -4.98
C VAL A 195 5.08 4.21 -5.45
N ARG A 196 5.17 3.72 -6.69
CA ARG A 196 6.44 3.29 -7.27
C ARG A 196 7.45 4.43 -7.38
N VAL A 197 7.04 5.64 -7.78
CA VAL A 197 7.96 6.80 -7.78
C VAL A 197 8.52 7.06 -6.39
N LEU A 198 7.67 7.06 -5.34
CA LEU A 198 8.12 7.26 -3.96
C LEU A 198 9.11 6.19 -3.51
N VAL A 199 8.80 4.93 -3.76
CA VAL A 199 9.64 3.79 -3.35
C VAL A 199 10.95 3.75 -4.12
N GLU A 200 10.92 3.93 -5.45
CA GLU A 200 12.13 3.96 -6.28
C GLU A 200 13.07 5.11 -5.86
N MET A 201 12.54 6.31 -5.63
CA MET A 201 13.36 7.46 -5.19
C MET A 201 13.95 7.25 -3.79
N LEU A 202 13.21 6.73 -2.83
CA LEU A 202 13.70 6.50 -1.46
C LEU A 202 14.61 5.29 -1.34
N SER A 203 14.37 4.26 -2.14
CA SER A 203 15.15 3.01 -2.16
C SER A 203 15.30 2.38 -0.76
N PRO A 204 14.21 1.91 -0.14
CA PRO A 204 14.21 1.40 1.24
C PRO A 204 14.75 -0.03 1.31
N TYR A 205 16.06 -0.22 1.14
CA TYR A 205 16.69 -1.55 1.16
C TYR A 205 16.69 -2.23 2.53
N LYS A 206 16.81 -1.46 3.62
CA LYS A 206 16.89 -1.98 5.00
C LYS A 206 16.47 -0.91 5.99
N GLY A 207 15.91 -1.32 7.12
CA GLY A 207 15.56 -0.43 8.21
C GLY A 207 14.07 -0.33 8.48
N ARG A 208 13.66 0.69 9.21
CA ARG A 208 12.28 0.89 9.64
C ARG A 208 11.55 1.78 8.63
N VAL A 209 10.49 1.23 8.05
CA VAL A 209 9.58 1.93 7.13
C VAL A 209 8.29 2.27 7.86
N TYR A 210 7.88 3.53 7.82
CA TYR A 210 6.71 4.03 8.54
C TYR A 210 5.74 4.76 7.61
N ASP A 211 4.46 4.45 7.76
CA ASP A 211 3.35 5.17 7.14
C ASP A 211 2.25 5.42 8.20
N PRO A 212 2.10 6.65 8.71
CA PRO A 212 1.12 6.98 9.74
C PRO A 212 -0.32 7.13 9.24
N CYS A 213 -0.57 6.96 7.94
CA CYS A 213 -1.88 7.01 7.29
C CYS A 213 -1.96 5.96 6.19
N CYS A 214 -1.61 4.71 6.53
CA CYS A 214 -1.20 3.67 5.59
C CYS A 214 -2.30 3.16 4.65
N GLY A 215 -3.55 3.56 4.85
CA GLY A 215 -4.65 3.09 4.01
C GLY A 215 -4.72 1.56 3.99
N SER A 216 -4.80 0.98 2.80
CA SER A 216 -4.77 -0.47 2.59
C SER A 216 -3.36 -1.11 2.59
N GLY A 217 -2.33 -0.37 2.96
CA GLY A 217 -0.94 -0.86 3.06
C GLY A 217 -0.19 -0.93 1.72
N GLY A 218 -0.64 -0.22 0.70
CA GLY A 218 -0.04 -0.26 -0.65
C GLY A 218 1.43 0.19 -0.70
N MET A 219 1.82 1.18 0.12
CA MET A 219 3.21 1.63 0.23
C MET A 219 4.13 0.50 0.72
N PHE A 220 3.69 -0.26 1.71
CA PHE A 220 4.47 -1.37 2.28
C PHE A 220 4.64 -2.52 1.29
N VAL A 221 3.56 -2.88 0.59
CA VAL A 221 3.60 -3.91 -0.47
C VAL A 221 4.59 -3.52 -1.56
N SER A 222 4.59 -2.25 -1.98
CA SER A 222 5.53 -1.77 -3.01
C SER A 222 6.96 -1.71 -2.51
N SER A 223 7.18 -1.41 -1.22
CA SER A 223 8.51 -1.41 -0.61
C SER A 223 9.11 -2.82 -0.58
N GLU A 224 8.32 -3.84 -0.22
CA GLU A 224 8.77 -5.25 -0.26
C GLU A 224 9.03 -5.72 -1.71
N LYS A 225 8.15 -5.40 -2.65
CA LYS A 225 8.38 -5.70 -4.09
C LYS A 225 9.67 -5.05 -4.61
N PHE A 226 9.99 -3.84 -4.16
CA PHE A 226 11.24 -3.17 -4.50
C PHE A 226 12.46 -3.95 -3.97
N ILE A 227 12.42 -4.40 -2.73
CA ILE A 227 13.49 -5.19 -2.11
C ILE A 227 13.70 -6.50 -2.87
N GLU A 228 12.64 -7.24 -3.16
CA GLU A 228 12.71 -8.49 -3.94
C GLU A 228 13.29 -8.27 -5.34
N ALA A 229 12.89 -7.21 -6.03
CA ALA A 229 13.39 -6.87 -7.37
C ALA A 229 14.89 -6.52 -7.37
N HIS A 230 15.44 -6.07 -6.24
CA HIS A 230 16.85 -5.72 -6.07
C HIS A 230 17.67 -6.76 -5.30
N GLY A 231 17.16 -8.01 -5.22
CA GLY A 231 17.88 -9.14 -4.65
C GLY A 231 17.94 -9.19 -3.12
N GLY A 232 17.13 -8.38 -2.44
CA GLY A 232 16.92 -8.48 -0.98
C GLY A 232 15.92 -9.57 -0.61
N LYS A 233 15.63 -9.69 0.68
CA LYS A 233 14.72 -10.70 1.23
C LYS A 233 13.54 -10.06 1.90
N LEU A 234 12.40 -10.74 1.86
CA LEU A 234 11.23 -10.40 2.66
C LEU A 234 11.64 -10.26 4.14
N GLY A 235 11.28 -9.12 4.74
CA GLY A 235 11.67 -8.81 6.14
C GLY A 235 13.02 -8.09 6.31
N ASP A 236 13.71 -7.70 5.22
CA ASP A 236 14.88 -6.81 5.32
C ASP A 236 14.50 -5.42 5.84
N ILE A 237 13.20 -5.05 5.72
CA ILE A 237 12.62 -3.86 6.36
C ILE A 237 11.68 -4.26 7.52
N SER A 238 11.60 -3.40 8.53
CA SER A 238 10.62 -3.49 9.61
C SER A 238 9.51 -2.48 9.37
N ILE A 239 8.28 -2.94 9.23
CA ILE A 239 7.15 -2.14 8.78
C ILE A 239 6.31 -1.70 9.97
N TYR A 240 6.06 -0.40 10.05
CA TYR A 240 5.20 0.25 11.03
C TYR A 240 4.16 1.10 10.32
N GLY A 241 2.91 0.97 10.73
CA GLY A 241 1.83 1.75 10.13
C GLY A 241 0.76 2.13 11.12
N GLN A 242 -0.07 3.09 10.71
CA GLN A 242 -1.26 3.45 11.45
C GLN A 242 -2.39 3.81 10.47
N GLU A 243 -3.62 3.44 10.82
CA GLU A 243 -4.82 3.78 10.05
C GLU A 243 -5.97 4.10 11.00
N SER A 244 -6.63 5.21 10.77
CA SER A 244 -7.73 5.69 11.61
C SER A 244 -9.05 4.99 11.31
N ASN A 245 -9.32 4.64 10.07
CA ASN A 245 -10.53 3.95 9.67
C ASN A 245 -10.40 2.45 9.95
N TYR A 246 -11.28 1.92 10.83
CA TYR A 246 -11.22 0.53 11.27
C TYR A 246 -11.35 -0.48 10.11
N THR A 247 -12.23 -0.22 9.15
CA THR A 247 -12.42 -1.13 8.02
C THR A 247 -11.21 -1.12 7.06
N THR A 248 -10.60 0.03 6.85
CA THR A 248 -9.37 0.17 6.05
C THR A 248 -8.17 -0.46 6.76
N TRP A 249 -8.05 -0.28 8.08
CA TRP A 249 -7.04 -0.96 8.89
C TRP A 249 -7.12 -2.49 8.72
N ARG A 250 -8.32 -3.07 8.74
CA ARG A 250 -8.52 -4.51 8.48
C ARG A 250 -8.07 -4.90 7.08
N LEU A 251 -8.38 -4.09 6.06
CA LEU A 251 -7.92 -4.32 4.70
C LEU A 251 -6.39 -4.30 4.60
N ALA A 252 -5.72 -3.36 5.29
CA ALA A 252 -4.25 -3.31 5.36
C ALA A 252 -3.68 -4.60 5.97
N LYS A 253 -4.24 -5.04 7.11
CA LYS A 253 -3.81 -6.28 7.77
C LYS A 253 -3.97 -7.50 6.86
N MET A 254 -5.12 -7.64 6.18
CA MET A 254 -5.33 -8.74 5.22
C MET A 254 -4.41 -8.64 4.01
N ASN A 255 -4.21 -7.44 3.46
CA ASN A 255 -3.35 -7.21 2.31
C ASN A 255 -1.89 -7.61 2.55
N LEU A 256 -1.37 -7.28 3.73
CA LEU A 256 -0.01 -7.65 4.15
C LEU A 256 0.10 -9.15 4.47
N ALA A 257 -0.91 -9.71 5.14
CA ALA A 257 -0.96 -11.12 5.49
C ALA A 257 -0.96 -12.05 4.25
N ILE A 258 -1.70 -11.71 3.18
CA ILE A 258 -1.69 -12.44 1.90
C ILE A 258 -0.27 -12.54 1.31
N ARG A 259 0.59 -11.59 1.59
CA ARG A 259 1.96 -11.53 1.05
C ARG A 259 3.01 -12.05 2.03
N GLY A 260 2.59 -12.50 3.21
CA GLY A 260 3.51 -12.92 4.26
C GLY A 260 4.35 -11.77 4.84
N ILE A 261 3.89 -10.54 4.65
CA ILE A 261 4.58 -9.34 5.14
C ILE A 261 4.23 -9.13 6.61
N ASP A 262 5.23 -9.25 7.48
CA ASP A 262 5.07 -8.92 8.90
C ASP A 262 5.10 -7.40 9.11
N ALA A 263 4.06 -6.86 9.75
CA ALA A 263 3.90 -5.44 9.94
C ALA A 263 3.14 -5.08 11.21
N GLN A 264 3.62 -4.05 11.90
CA GLN A 264 2.99 -3.49 13.08
C GLN A 264 2.04 -2.36 12.66
N ILE A 265 0.78 -2.70 12.40
CA ILE A 265 -0.23 -1.73 11.97
C ILE A 265 -1.18 -1.42 13.12
N GLY A 266 -1.08 -0.20 13.66
CA GLY A 266 -1.96 0.32 14.71
C GLY A 266 -3.28 0.84 14.16
N HIS A 267 -4.38 0.68 14.93
CA HIS A 267 -5.65 1.35 14.66
C HIS A 267 -5.79 2.59 15.56
N GLY A 268 -6.10 3.74 14.98
CA GLY A 268 -6.36 4.99 15.69
C GLY A 268 -5.98 6.24 14.90
N ASP A 269 -6.48 7.37 15.36
CA ASP A 269 -6.16 8.70 14.84
C ASP A 269 -4.69 9.04 15.14
N THR A 270 -3.90 9.28 14.12
CA THR A 270 -2.46 9.51 14.24
C THR A 270 -2.10 10.78 15.02
N PHE A 271 -2.94 11.80 14.96
CA PHE A 271 -2.67 13.04 15.68
C PHE A 271 -2.98 12.94 17.17
N HIS A 272 -4.12 12.29 17.51
CA HIS A 272 -4.68 12.25 18.88
C HIS A 272 -4.35 10.93 19.62
N ASN A 273 -3.93 9.90 18.92
CA ASN A 273 -3.63 8.60 19.47
C ASN A 273 -2.52 7.90 18.67
N ASP A 274 -1.35 8.53 18.66
CA ASP A 274 -0.16 7.99 18.01
C ASP A 274 0.20 6.63 18.63
N ARG A 275 0.19 5.58 17.81
CA ARG A 275 0.49 4.22 18.22
C ARG A 275 1.98 3.90 18.22
N ASN A 276 2.80 4.81 17.68
CA ASN A 276 4.23 4.64 17.54
C ASN A 276 5.02 5.85 18.08
N PRO A 277 4.71 6.40 19.28
CA PRO A 277 5.17 7.73 19.72
C PRO A 277 6.70 7.87 19.81
N ASP A 278 7.41 6.77 20.03
CA ASP A 278 8.87 6.74 20.17
C ASP A 278 9.59 6.24 18.91
N LEU A 279 8.84 5.86 17.87
CA LEU A 279 9.41 5.37 16.63
C LEU A 279 10.25 6.46 15.95
N LYS A 280 11.48 6.08 15.57
CA LYS A 280 12.33 6.86 14.65
C LYS A 280 12.59 5.99 13.42
N ALA A 281 11.91 6.35 12.33
CA ALA A 281 11.91 5.62 11.08
C ALA A 281 13.09 6.00 10.19
N ASP A 282 13.67 5.02 9.52
CA ASP A 282 14.71 5.25 8.51
C ASP A 282 14.08 5.75 7.21
N TYR A 283 12.83 5.34 6.95
CA TYR A 283 12.03 5.82 5.82
C TYR A 283 10.58 6.10 6.25
N VAL A 284 10.07 7.26 5.87
CA VAL A 284 8.64 7.59 5.95
C VAL A 284 8.10 7.68 4.54
N LEU A 285 7.08 6.85 4.22
CA LEU A 285 6.37 6.88 2.94
C LEU A 285 4.90 7.09 3.22
N ALA A 286 4.30 8.16 2.73
CA ALA A 286 2.91 8.46 3.08
C ALA A 286 2.13 9.18 1.97
N ASN A 287 0.82 8.94 1.95
CA ASN A 287 -0.15 9.73 1.21
C ASN A 287 -1.26 10.18 2.18
N PRO A 288 -1.05 11.28 2.93
CA PRO A 288 -2.03 11.73 3.91
C PRO A 288 -3.29 12.29 3.24
N PRO A 289 -4.43 12.38 3.96
CA PRO A 289 -5.62 13.08 3.50
C PRO A 289 -5.28 14.54 3.15
N PHE A 290 -5.66 14.99 1.91
CA PHE A 290 -5.38 16.35 1.46
C PHE A 290 -6.36 17.34 2.06
N ASN A 291 -5.85 18.44 2.59
CA ASN A 291 -6.64 19.57 3.08
C ASN A 291 -7.72 19.17 4.13
N ASP A 292 -7.40 18.21 4.99
CA ASP A 292 -8.29 17.78 6.06
C ASP A 292 -8.56 18.93 7.02
N SER A 293 -9.83 19.33 7.12
CA SER A 293 -10.29 20.43 8.01
C SER A 293 -10.79 19.92 9.37
N ASP A 294 -11.09 18.64 9.49
CA ASP A 294 -11.73 18.05 10.66
C ASP A 294 -10.76 17.30 11.58
N TRP A 295 -9.46 17.60 11.48
CA TRP A 295 -8.42 16.94 12.27
C TRP A 295 -8.33 17.39 13.73
N ARG A 296 -9.23 18.27 14.18
CA ARG A 296 -9.35 18.79 15.57
C ARG A 296 -8.04 19.41 16.07
N GLY A 297 -7.37 20.19 15.22
CA GLY A 297 -6.08 20.82 15.51
C GLY A 297 -6.12 21.79 16.70
N GLU A 298 -7.29 22.32 17.05
CA GLU A 298 -7.49 23.17 18.23
C GLU A 298 -7.16 22.47 19.55
N LEU A 299 -7.21 21.14 19.60
CA LEU A 299 -6.84 20.34 20.78
C LEU A 299 -5.32 20.07 20.87
N LEU A 300 -4.58 20.37 19.81
CA LEU A 300 -3.16 20.06 19.68
C LEU A 300 -2.27 21.32 19.55
N LYS A 301 -2.73 22.49 20.01
CA LYS A 301 -2.01 23.76 19.84
C LYS A 301 -0.60 23.77 20.42
N ASP A 302 -0.34 22.99 21.45
CA ASP A 302 0.94 22.95 22.16
C ASP A 302 1.62 21.58 22.02
N ASP A 303 1.32 20.84 20.95
CA ASP A 303 1.93 19.55 20.68
C ASP A 303 3.42 19.69 20.34
N LYS A 304 4.24 18.80 20.92
CA LYS A 304 5.71 18.80 20.76
C LYS A 304 6.19 18.60 19.32
N ARG A 305 5.32 18.14 18.43
CA ARG A 305 5.63 17.92 17.00
C ARG A 305 5.72 19.23 16.21
N TRP A 306 5.11 20.33 16.70
CA TRP A 306 5.02 21.60 15.97
C TRP A 306 6.27 22.47 16.09
N VAL A 307 7.44 21.91 15.78
CA VAL A 307 8.75 22.57 15.89
C VAL A 307 8.91 23.74 14.91
N TYR A 308 8.27 23.66 13.75
CA TYR A 308 8.40 24.64 12.66
C TYR A 308 7.23 25.64 12.61
N GLY A 309 6.36 25.61 13.59
CA GLY A 309 5.20 26.48 13.70
C GLY A 309 3.91 25.68 13.88
N LYS A 310 2.90 26.32 14.50
CA LYS A 310 1.60 25.69 14.78
C LYS A 310 0.81 25.54 13.47
N PRO A 311 0.41 24.31 13.06
CA PRO A 311 -0.39 24.11 11.88
C PRO A 311 -1.76 24.79 11.98
N PRO A 312 -2.35 25.24 10.86
CA PRO A 312 -3.70 25.76 10.83
C PRO A 312 -4.72 24.73 11.32
N THR A 313 -5.66 25.12 12.19
CA THR A 313 -6.71 24.23 12.69
C THR A 313 -7.66 23.74 11.58
N ALA A 314 -7.79 24.49 10.49
CA ALA A 314 -8.65 24.17 9.35
C ALA A 314 -7.92 23.44 8.21
N ASN A 315 -6.65 23.05 8.38
CA ASN A 315 -5.89 22.30 7.36
C ASN A 315 -4.74 21.52 7.98
N ALA A 316 -4.78 20.21 7.87
CA ALA A 316 -3.81 19.30 8.45
C ALA A 316 -2.52 19.10 7.62
N ASN A 317 -2.39 19.67 6.41
CA ASN A 317 -1.25 19.39 5.52
C ASN A 317 0.10 19.52 6.24
N PHE A 318 0.36 20.65 6.90
CA PHE A 318 1.62 20.87 7.63
C PHE A 318 1.65 20.27 9.05
N ALA A 319 0.54 19.75 9.55
CA ALA A 319 0.54 18.86 10.70
C ALA A 319 1.10 17.48 10.30
N TRP A 320 0.68 16.93 9.17
CA TRP A 320 1.25 15.71 8.61
C TRP A 320 2.74 15.85 8.33
N VAL A 321 3.15 16.93 7.66
CA VAL A 321 4.57 17.19 7.37
C VAL A 321 5.40 17.19 8.65
N GLN A 322 4.98 17.90 9.69
CA GLN A 322 5.73 17.95 10.95
C GLN A 322 5.68 16.63 11.72
N HIS A 323 4.58 15.86 11.61
CA HIS A 323 4.52 14.51 12.16
C HIS A 323 5.54 13.58 11.47
N PHE A 324 5.69 13.64 10.15
CA PHE A 324 6.71 12.86 9.43
C PHE A 324 8.12 13.24 9.90
N ILE A 325 8.44 14.55 9.97
CA ILE A 325 9.75 15.02 10.44
C ILE A 325 10.02 14.55 11.88
N HIS A 326 9.00 14.59 12.76
CA HIS A 326 9.11 14.12 14.15
C HIS A 326 9.52 12.66 14.24
N HIS A 327 9.02 11.82 13.34
CA HIS A 327 9.29 10.39 13.31
C HIS A 327 10.53 9.97 12.49
N LEU A 328 11.22 10.92 11.82
CA LEU A 328 12.46 10.59 11.12
C LEU A 328 13.61 10.27 12.10
N ALA A 329 14.34 9.20 11.81
CA ALA A 329 15.63 8.91 12.40
C ALA A 329 16.66 10.00 12.02
N PRO A 330 17.80 10.14 12.72
CA PRO A 330 18.81 11.17 12.44
C PRO A 330 19.32 11.18 10.98
N THR A 331 19.31 10.04 10.30
CA THR A 331 19.70 9.88 8.88
C THR A 331 18.51 9.49 8.00
N GLY A 332 17.28 9.59 8.54
CA GLY A 332 16.07 9.16 7.88
C GLY A 332 15.67 10.03 6.70
N LEU A 333 14.98 9.41 5.75
CA LEU A 333 14.42 10.02 4.55
C LEU A 333 12.89 9.92 4.59
N ALA A 334 12.18 10.94 4.09
CA ALA A 334 10.74 10.86 3.88
C ALA A 334 10.38 11.18 2.44
N GLY A 335 9.37 10.49 1.91
CA GLY A 335 8.73 10.81 0.64
C GLY A 335 7.21 10.73 0.81
N PHE A 336 6.49 11.79 0.48
CA PHE A 336 5.06 11.83 0.68
C PHE A 336 4.35 12.69 -0.35
N VAL A 337 3.05 12.45 -0.48
CA VAL A 337 2.20 13.13 -1.46
C VAL A 337 1.47 14.28 -0.79
N LEU A 338 1.41 15.43 -1.43
CA LEU A 338 0.52 16.54 -1.07
C LEU A 338 -0.14 17.13 -2.32
N ALA A 339 -1.26 17.82 -2.12
CA ALA A 339 -1.86 18.65 -3.17
C ALA A 339 -0.85 19.71 -3.64
N ASN A 340 -0.85 20.02 -4.94
CA ASN A 340 0.12 20.94 -5.54
C ASN A 340 0.14 22.33 -4.88
N GLY A 341 -1.00 22.77 -4.31
CA GLY A 341 -1.10 24.03 -3.54
C GLY A 341 -0.19 24.09 -2.32
N SER A 342 0.26 22.96 -1.77
CA SER A 342 1.18 22.94 -0.61
C SER A 342 2.52 23.62 -0.90
N MET A 343 2.93 23.67 -2.18
CA MET A 343 4.17 24.34 -2.60
C MET A 343 4.11 25.86 -2.50
N SER A 344 2.93 26.48 -2.57
CA SER A 344 2.78 27.92 -2.73
C SER A 344 1.73 28.57 -1.83
N SER A 345 0.90 27.79 -1.11
CA SER A 345 -0.11 28.33 -0.20
C SER A 345 0.52 29.14 0.93
N ASN A 346 -0.02 30.33 1.16
CA ASN A 346 0.32 31.19 2.30
C ASN A 346 -0.88 31.34 3.25
N GLN A 347 -1.93 30.55 3.07
CA GLN A 347 -3.13 30.63 3.91
C GLN A 347 -2.82 30.23 5.36
N SER A 348 -3.37 30.98 6.31
CA SER A 348 -3.38 30.63 7.73
C SER A 348 -2.00 30.29 8.33
N GLY A 349 -0.91 30.85 7.80
CA GLY A 349 0.45 30.64 8.33
C GLY A 349 1.20 29.45 7.71
N GLU A 350 0.64 28.73 6.73
CA GLU A 350 1.34 27.63 6.05
C GLU A 350 2.65 28.08 5.40
N GLY A 351 2.70 29.30 4.86
CA GLY A 351 3.91 29.87 4.26
C GLY A 351 5.08 29.98 5.25
N GLU A 352 4.81 30.39 6.48
CA GLU A 352 5.84 30.52 7.51
C GLU A 352 6.36 29.16 7.98
N ILE A 353 5.48 28.18 8.13
CA ILE A 353 5.89 26.80 8.46
C ILE A 353 6.76 26.23 7.33
N ARG A 354 6.33 26.39 6.07
CA ARG A 354 7.09 25.95 4.91
C ARG A 354 8.47 26.61 4.85
N LYS A 355 8.53 27.93 5.08
CA LYS A 355 9.78 28.69 5.16
C LYS A 355 10.71 28.13 6.25
N ALA A 356 10.21 27.93 7.46
CA ALA A 356 10.99 27.38 8.56
C ALA A 356 11.55 25.98 8.26
N ILE A 357 10.79 25.13 7.56
CA ILE A 357 11.22 23.80 7.14
C ILE A 357 12.31 23.88 6.05
N ILE A 358 12.20 24.83 5.11
CA ILE A 358 13.21 25.07 4.07
C ILE A 358 14.49 25.62 4.70
N GLU A 359 14.40 26.60 5.58
CA GLU A 359 15.54 27.19 6.31
C GLU A 359 16.24 26.16 7.22
N ALA A 360 15.50 25.16 7.71
CA ALA A 360 16.07 24.03 8.44
C ALA A 360 16.77 23.00 7.52
N ASP A 361 16.82 23.26 6.22
CA ASP A 361 17.48 22.44 5.17
C ASP A 361 16.98 21.00 5.11
N LEU A 362 15.67 20.79 5.37
CA LEU A 362 15.06 19.45 5.36
C LEU A 362 14.53 19.02 3.98
N VAL A 363 14.17 19.97 3.11
CA VAL A 363 13.62 19.67 1.79
C VAL A 363 14.73 19.22 0.85
N ASP A 364 14.74 17.94 0.47
CA ASP A 364 15.75 17.32 -0.38
C ASP A 364 15.35 17.40 -1.86
N CYS A 365 14.10 17.03 -2.19
CA CYS A 365 13.59 17.08 -3.56
C CYS A 365 12.09 17.39 -3.59
N MET A 366 11.66 18.05 -4.66
CA MET A 366 10.26 18.32 -4.97
C MET A 366 9.94 17.84 -6.39
N VAL A 367 8.87 17.04 -6.55
CA VAL A 367 8.42 16.55 -7.86
C VAL A 367 7.00 17.03 -8.12
N ALA A 368 6.79 17.84 -9.13
CA ALA A 368 5.45 18.20 -9.59
C ALA A 368 4.92 17.13 -10.55
N LEU A 369 3.82 16.47 -10.19
CA LEU A 369 3.20 15.41 -10.97
C LEU A 369 1.99 15.94 -11.80
N PRO A 370 1.60 15.22 -12.87
CA PRO A 370 0.43 15.59 -13.66
C PRO A 370 -0.87 15.42 -12.85
N GLY A 371 -1.94 16.05 -13.30
CA GLY A 371 -3.28 15.74 -12.83
C GLY A 371 -3.79 14.39 -13.35
N GLN A 372 -4.96 13.99 -12.88
CA GLN A 372 -5.66 12.76 -13.30
C GLN A 372 -4.98 11.43 -12.90
N LEU A 373 -3.99 11.46 -12.00
CA LEU A 373 -3.38 10.24 -11.47
C LEU A 373 -4.27 9.54 -10.45
N PHE A 374 -5.03 10.29 -9.65
CA PHE A 374 -5.88 9.76 -8.58
C PHE A 374 -7.30 9.53 -9.05
N TYR A 375 -7.90 8.39 -8.68
CA TYR A 375 -9.30 8.09 -8.99
C TYR A 375 -10.28 9.03 -8.28
N SER A 376 -9.95 9.47 -7.07
CA SER A 376 -10.79 10.34 -6.23
C SER A 376 -10.72 11.82 -6.60
N THR A 377 -9.67 12.27 -7.29
CA THR A 377 -9.44 13.66 -7.64
C THR A 377 -8.64 13.80 -8.93
N GLN A 378 -8.97 14.83 -9.70
CA GLN A 378 -8.23 15.17 -10.94
C GLN A 378 -7.17 16.25 -10.72
N ILE A 379 -7.05 16.77 -9.49
CA ILE A 379 -6.06 17.81 -9.18
C ILE A 379 -4.63 17.28 -9.29
N PRO A 380 -3.69 18.09 -9.81
CA PRO A 380 -2.29 17.72 -9.78
C PRO A 380 -1.77 17.66 -8.34
N VAL A 381 -0.85 16.75 -8.11
CA VAL A 381 -0.19 16.56 -6.82
C VAL A 381 1.31 16.81 -6.93
N CYS A 382 1.97 17.02 -5.80
CA CYS A 382 3.41 17.07 -5.71
C CYS A 382 3.92 16.04 -4.72
N LEU A 383 5.12 15.53 -4.98
CA LEU A 383 5.85 14.71 -4.04
C LEU A 383 6.89 15.57 -3.34
N TRP A 384 6.91 15.48 -2.04
CA TRP A 384 7.92 16.07 -1.19
C TRP A 384 8.87 14.99 -0.70
N PHE A 385 10.17 15.25 -0.83
CA PHE A 385 11.22 14.39 -0.28
C PHE A 385 12.03 15.16 0.75
N PHE A 386 12.17 14.59 1.92
CA PHE A 386 12.94 15.15 3.02
C PHE A 386 14.12 14.27 3.36
N ALA A 387 15.21 14.90 3.75
CA ALA A 387 16.36 14.26 4.37
C ALA A 387 16.62 14.90 5.73
N ARG A 388 16.63 14.11 6.80
CA ARG A 388 16.91 14.61 8.15
C ARG A 388 18.32 15.21 8.26
N THR A 389 19.25 14.65 7.49
CA THR A 389 20.57 15.24 7.26
C THR A 389 20.98 15.04 5.81
N LYS A 390 21.52 16.06 5.18
CA LYS A 390 22.02 16.05 3.82
C LYS A 390 23.55 15.84 3.74
N LYS A 391 24.20 15.75 4.91
CA LYS A 391 25.62 15.38 5.04
C LYS A 391 25.72 14.03 5.74
N ASN A 392 26.07 13.00 4.98
CA ASN A 392 26.32 11.66 5.48
C ASN A 392 27.23 10.90 4.51
N ASP A 393 27.74 9.75 4.93
CA ASP A 393 28.67 8.94 4.14
C ASP A 393 27.99 8.11 3.02
N ARG A 394 26.65 8.12 2.99
CA ARG A 394 25.87 7.34 2.03
C ARG A 394 25.73 8.07 0.69
N PHE A 395 25.59 9.40 0.70
CA PHE A 395 25.30 10.23 -0.45
C PHE A 395 26.27 11.43 -0.52
N ARG A 396 26.30 12.12 -1.66
CA ARG A 396 27.08 13.37 -1.76
C ARG A 396 26.61 14.41 -0.76
N GLU A 397 27.46 15.35 -0.43
CA GLU A 397 27.11 16.56 0.33
C GLU A 397 26.08 17.40 -0.44
N ARG A 398 24.90 17.67 0.15
CA ARG A 398 23.77 18.39 -0.47
C ARG A 398 23.20 19.50 0.40
N ARG A 399 23.88 19.87 1.49
CA ARG A 399 23.38 20.95 2.37
C ARG A 399 23.18 22.25 1.59
N GLY A 400 22.06 22.92 1.88
CA GLY A 400 21.67 24.16 1.20
C GLY A 400 21.19 23.96 -0.24
N GLU A 401 20.96 22.73 -0.71
CA GLU A 401 20.46 22.46 -2.05
C GLU A 401 19.11 21.73 -2.00
N THR A 402 18.26 22.00 -2.99
CA THR A 402 16.99 21.30 -3.21
C THR A 402 16.84 21.00 -4.70
N LEU A 403 16.51 19.75 -5.04
CA LEU A 403 16.20 19.36 -6.41
C LEU A 403 14.73 19.60 -6.73
N PHE A 404 14.44 20.24 -7.86
CA PHE A 404 13.10 20.38 -8.41
C PHE A 404 12.98 19.56 -9.70
N ILE A 405 11.90 18.75 -9.81
CA ILE A 405 11.59 17.95 -11.00
C ILE A 405 10.18 18.32 -11.48
N ASP A 406 10.05 18.74 -12.72
CA ASP A 406 8.76 19.01 -13.37
C ASP A 406 8.33 17.82 -14.23
N ALA A 407 7.54 16.93 -13.63
CA ALA A 407 6.96 15.78 -14.31
C ALA A 407 5.51 16.00 -14.78
N ARG A 408 4.99 17.23 -14.76
CA ARG A 408 3.59 17.54 -15.08
C ARG A 408 3.14 17.14 -16.50
N LYS A 409 4.08 16.93 -17.41
CA LYS A 409 3.81 16.51 -18.79
C LYS A 409 4.00 15.01 -19.01
N MET A 410 4.37 14.25 -17.98
CA MET A 410 4.61 12.82 -18.06
C MET A 410 3.33 11.99 -17.92
N GLY A 411 3.44 10.70 -18.15
CA GLY A 411 2.36 9.74 -18.09
C GLY A 411 1.49 9.72 -19.35
N SER A 412 0.77 8.62 -19.50
CA SER A 412 -0.18 8.38 -20.60
C SER A 412 -1.59 8.21 -20.07
N MET A 413 -2.60 8.59 -20.87
CA MET A 413 -4.00 8.37 -20.53
C MET A 413 -4.35 6.91 -20.74
N VAL A 414 -4.82 6.23 -19.66
CA VAL A 414 -5.34 4.86 -19.71
C VAL A 414 -6.81 4.83 -20.10
N ASP A 415 -7.54 5.87 -19.73
CA ASP A 415 -8.92 6.12 -20.16
C ASP A 415 -9.18 7.64 -20.30
N ARG A 416 -10.45 8.05 -20.43
CA ARG A 416 -10.81 9.47 -20.63
C ARG A 416 -10.50 10.38 -19.43
N THR A 417 -10.35 9.81 -18.25
CA THR A 417 -10.27 10.56 -16.98
C THR A 417 -9.05 10.19 -16.15
N HIS A 418 -8.40 9.08 -16.46
CA HIS A 418 -7.31 8.52 -15.66
C HIS A 418 -5.99 8.46 -16.45
N ARG A 419 -4.92 8.90 -15.82
CA ARG A 419 -3.54 8.90 -16.29
C ARG A 419 -2.68 7.98 -15.42
N GLU A 420 -1.71 7.32 -16.03
CA GLU A 420 -0.67 6.59 -15.31
C GLU A 420 0.72 7.01 -15.76
N LEU A 421 1.67 7.01 -14.84
CA LEU A 421 3.10 7.15 -15.16
C LEU A 421 3.61 5.82 -15.73
N THR A 422 4.35 5.88 -16.82
CA THR A 422 4.96 4.68 -17.42
C THR A 422 6.21 4.26 -16.66
N ASP A 423 6.73 3.07 -16.95
CA ASP A 423 7.98 2.59 -16.35
C ASP A 423 9.15 3.50 -16.71
N GLU A 424 9.17 4.06 -17.93
CA GLU A 424 10.17 5.00 -18.40
C GLU A 424 10.07 6.34 -17.65
N ASP A 425 8.84 6.82 -17.39
CA ASP A 425 8.62 8.03 -16.60
C ASP A 425 9.15 7.86 -15.18
N ILE A 426 8.83 6.76 -14.53
CA ILE A 426 9.27 6.44 -13.17
C ILE A 426 10.79 6.34 -13.11
N ALA A 427 11.39 5.58 -14.04
CA ALA A 427 12.84 5.42 -14.12
C ALA A 427 13.55 6.76 -14.36
N LYS A 428 12.98 7.65 -15.20
CA LYS A 428 13.55 8.98 -15.45
C LYS A 428 13.49 9.87 -14.21
N ILE A 429 12.37 9.91 -13.50
CA ILE A 429 12.21 10.69 -12.27
C ILE A 429 13.18 10.18 -11.20
N ALA A 430 13.15 8.89 -10.90
CA ALA A 430 13.99 8.28 -9.88
C ALA A 430 15.49 8.38 -10.23
N GLY A 431 15.86 8.08 -11.48
CA GLY A 431 17.24 8.19 -11.97
C GLY A 431 17.79 9.60 -11.85
N THR A 432 16.97 10.63 -12.12
CA THR A 432 17.38 12.04 -11.94
C THR A 432 17.70 12.34 -10.47
N TYR A 433 16.88 11.88 -9.55
CA TYR A 433 17.11 12.06 -8.11
C TYR A 433 18.34 11.30 -7.64
N HIS A 434 18.54 10.05 -8.07
CA HIS A 434 19.72 9.24 -7.72
C HIS A 434 21.00 9.87 -8.25
N SER A 435 21.00 10.36 -9.49
CA SER A 435 22.13 11.10 -10.07
C SER A 435 22.46 12.34 -9.26
N TRP A 436 21.44 13.16 -8.93
CA TRP A 436 21.64 14.37 -8.11
C TRP A 436 22.11 14.04 -6.69
N ARG A 437 21.58 12.99 -6.09
CA ARG A 437 21.94 12.53 -4.75
C ARG A 437 23.35 11.91 -4.70
N GLY A 438 23.90 11.50 -5.83
CA GLY A 438 25.23 10.89 -5.95
C GLY A 438 25.25 9.44 -5.51
N ASP A 439 24.24 8.65 -5.90
CA ASP A 439 24.20 7.21 -5.63
C ASP A 439 25.29 6.50 -6.44
N LYS A 440 25.91 5.44 -5.89
CA LYS A 440 27.14 4.83 -6.41
C LYS A 440 27.09 4.37 -7.88
N GLU A 441 25.92 3.97 -8.35
CA GLU A 441 25.72 3.45 -9.71
C GLU A 441 25.00 4.44 -10.63
N ALA A 442 24.68 5.64 -10.12
CA ALA A 442 23.97 6.65 -10.88
C ALA A 442 24.91 7.41 -11.82
N SER A 443 24.38 7.89 -12.94
CA SER A 443 25.09 8.79 -13.86
C SER A 443 25.32 10.16 -13.20
N GLU A 444 26.25 10.94 -13.77
CA GLU A 444 26.48 12.33 -13.34
C GLU A 444 25.22 13.18 -13.54
N TYR A 445 24.88 14.01 -12.56
CA TYR A 445 23.73 14.90 -12.62
C TYR A 445 24.06 16.17 -13.42
N ALA A 446 23.10 16.59 -14.23
CA ALA A 446 23.08 17.91 -14.85
C ALA A 446 21.64 18.45 -14.86
N ASP A 447 21.49 19.77 -14.71
CA ASP A 447 20.21 20.45 -14.88
C ASP A 447 19.69 20.24 -16.30
N VAL A 448 18.39 19.96 -16.44
CA VAL A 448 17.73 19.81 -17.74
C VAL A 448 16.62 20.87 -17.87
N PRO A 449 16.78 21.85 -18.77
CA PRO A 449 15.80 22.91 -18.97
C PRO A 449 14.38 22.35 -19.18
N GLY A 450 13.41 22.86 -18.41
CA GLY A 450 12.01 22.44 -18.48
C GLY A 450 11.70 21.08 -17.87
N PHE A 451 12.69 20.44 -17.20
CA PHE A 451 12.47 19.17 -16.51
C PHE A 451 13.04 19.15 -15.07
N CYS A 452 14.30 19.44 -14.86
CA CYS A 452 14.88 19.44 -13.51
C CYS A 452 15.90 20.55 -13.30
N LYS A 453 15.98 21.03 -12.06
CA LYS A 453 16.96 22.02 -11.62
C LYS A 453 17.31 21.82 -10.16
N ALA A 454 18.62 21.82 -9.84
CA ALA A 454 19.09 21.96 -8.48
C ALA A 454 19.17 23.46 -8.14
N ALA A 455 18.47 23.86 -7.06
CA ALA A 455 18.49 25.25 -6.57
C ALA A 455 19.20 25.29 -5.23
N LYS A 456 19.89 26.41 -4.95
CA LYS A 456 20.47 26.69 -3.65
C LYS A 456 19.45 27.40 -2.74
N LEU A 457 19.65 27.31 -1.44
CA LEU A 457 18.75 27.93 -0.47
C LEU A 457 18.67 29.47 -0.64
N ASP A 458 19.72 30.08 -1.17
CA ASP A 458 19.81 31.53 -1.39
C ASP A 458 19.22 31.98 -2.73
N ASP A 459 18.85 31.05 -3.63
CA ASP A 459 18.18 31.31 -4.91
C ASP A 459 16.65 31.50 -4.73
#